data_d49daad7e1347cae5e715d3547f0e664
#
_entry.id   d49daad7e1347cae5e715d3547f0e664
#
_cell.length_a   1.000
_cell.length_b   1.000
_cell.length_c   1.000
_cell.angle_alpha   90.00
_cell.angle_beta   90.00
_cell.angle_gamma   90.00
#
_symmetry.space_group_name_H-M   'P 1'
#
loop_
_entity.id
_entity.type
_entity.pdbx_description
1 polymer ?
#
loop_
_entity_poly.entity_id
_entity_poly.type
_entity_poly.pdbx_seq_one_letter_code
_entity_poly.pdbx_strand_id
1 'polypeptide(L)'
;MEIGIVLDASRLARAPLETVELARLAEERGLDLVVVADAATGTSAGLDPWTAAVWLAGSTRRIAIGAPAGATTAPDPTDPQAQYPSVIAKALDSIDLLAQGRIISDPAGWVVAPRDAKPAELARLAEADLPVVVPVDSREDVERLAALAAEGDHRSGVRRRSAAVRAQRKPGIDYDGVPASLADTAVEPGDPQYRSLSSTYLRGGAPGLVLRPSTPAEVSDAIEFARRHRHLPLGIRSAGHGISGRSTNRGGLVIDVGAMNTISVVDPVRRLVRIGPGATWKQVAEALTPHGWALGSGDYGGVGVGGLATAAGIGLLSRNHGLTIDHLRSVDLVLADGRQVRASREHNPELFWAVRGAGANFGIATSFEFEVDEVGEVGWAQLVLLSTDIEQSLRRFAELASSAPRDTTVFLVTGQPRAGTSTIQLFAVVDNPDPDTVVARLTPFLELGALAGQQVVMTPYSGVMGNAADVGPNGHQGFGEPNSRSAFLPTLTPEFARDAAAMLRSGGVYFFELRAMGGAIADVAPGEASFSHRTPAFQLTAMGQNNQRLNAVWEPLRQHFDGLYLSFETDRSPERLLDAFPAPVLERLRTLKHRYDPDNLFRDNFAIDPRTTKEAQA
;
A
#
# COMPACT_ATOMS: atom_id res chain seq x y z
N MET A 1 -28.31 -18.28 6.79
CA MET A 1 -28.00 -19.40 7.72
C MET A 1 -26.57 -19.81 7.44
N GLU A 2 -25.72 -19.82 8.46
CA GLU A 2 -24.34 -20.31 8.30
C GLU A 2 -24.35 -21.82 8.51
N ILE A 3 -23.88 -22.56 7.50
CA ILE A 3 -23.81 -24.03 7.55
C ILE A 3 -22.37 -24.48 7.40
N GLY A 4 -21.95 -25.32 8.34
CA GLY A 4 -20.63 -25.92 8.30
C GLY A 4 -20.67 -27.44 8.54
N ILE A 5 -19.47 -28.03 8.52
CA ILE A 5 -19.29 -29.45 8.79
C ILE A 5 -18.47 -29.66 10.06
N VAL A 6 -18.69 -30.79 10.73
CA VAL A 6 -17.83 -31.27 11.81
C VAL A 6 -17.03 -32.45 11.31
N LEU A 7 -15.71 -32.37 11.46
CA LEU A 7 -14.75 -33.45 11.20
C LEU A 7 -14.17 -33.98 12.51
N ASP A 8 -14.06 -35.30 12.63
CA ASP A 8 -13.45 -35.94 13.80
C ASP A 8 -11.92 -35.80 13.73
N ALA A 9 -11.30 -35.23 14.75
CA ALA A 9 -9.85 -35.10 14.87
C ALA A 9 -9.11 -36.45 14.82
N SER A 10 -9.71 -37.50 15.35
CA SER A 10 -9.14 -38.85 15.31
C SER A 10 -9.09 -39.42 13.88
N ARG A 11 -9.99 -38.96 13.00
CA ARG A 11 -10.00 -39.32 11.58
C ARG A 11 -8.84 -38.69 10.83
N LEU A 12 -8.50 -37.45 11.14
CA LEU A 12 -7.35 -36.78 10.51
C LEU A 12 -6.04 -37.52 10.79
N ALA A 13 -5.89 -38.12 11.99
CA ALA A 13 -4.74 -38.93 12.32
C ALA A 13 -4.71 -40.26 11.54
N ARG A 14 -5.87 -40.86 11.23
CA ARG A 14 -5.97 -42.16 10.55
C ARG A 14 -6.04 -42.08 9.02
N ALA A 15 -6.71 -41.04 8.50
CA ALA A 15 -6.95 -40.84 7.09
C ALA A 15 -6.78 -39.34 6.72
N PRO A 16 -5.56 -38.77 6.83
CA PRO A 16 -5.32 -37.35 6.71
C PRO A 16 -5.72 -36.78 5.33
N LEU A 17 -5.41 -37.50 4.25
CA LEU A 17 -5.73 -37.03 2.89
C LEU A 17 -7.24 -36.94 2.63
N GLU A 18 -7.99 -37.97 3.04
CA GLU A 18 -9.45 -37.97 2.89
C GLU A 18 -10.11 -36.89 3.72
N THR A 19 -9.62 -36.64 4.92
CA THR A 19 -10.18 -35.60 5.81
C THR A 19 -9.91 -34.18 5.25
N VAL A 20 -8.71 -33.96 4.70
CA VAL A 20 -8.36 -32.72 3.99
C VAL A 20 -9.22 -32.54 2.73
N GLU A 21 -9.49 -33.61 1.99
CA GLU A 21 -10.36 -33.56 0.81
C GLU A 21 -11.79 -33.18 1.17
N LEU A 22 -12.33 -33.66 2.29
CA LEU A 22 -13.66 -33.25 2.77
C LEU A 22 -13.70 -31.76 3.13
N ALA A 23 -12.67 -31.24 3.80
CA ALA A 23 -12.58 -29.82 4.13
C ALA A 23 -12.47 -28.95 2.87
N ARG A 24 -11.67 -29.37 1.89
CA ARG A 24 -11.57 -28.69 0.58
C ARG A 24 -12.89 -28.73 -0.19
N LEU A 25 -13.55 -29.89 -0.20
CA LEU A 25 -14.85 -30.01 -0.85
C LEU A 25 -15.89 -29.09 -0.20
N ALA A 26 -15.93 -28.99 1.14
CA ALA A 26 -16.78 -28.07 1.86
C ALA A 26 -16.53 -26.62 1.44
N GLU A 27 -15.25 -26.24 1.32
CA GLU A 27 -14.83 -24.93 0.81
C GLU A 27 -15.25 -24.69 -0.64
N GLU A 28 -15.05 -25.67 -1.53
CA GLU A 28 -15.43 -25.59 -2.96
C GLU A 28 -16.95 -25.49 -3.14
N ARG A 29 -17.71 -26.16 -2.28
CA ARG A 29 -19.17 -26.12 -2.30
C ARG A 29 -19.79 -24.92 -1.58
N GLY A 30 -18.94 -24.04 -1.03
CA GLY A 30 -19.40 -22.78 -0.41
C GLY A 30 -19.98 -22.93 0.99
N LEU A 31 -19.64 -23.98 1.72
CA LEU A 31 -19.94 -24.06 3.14
C LEU A 31 -19.08 -23.07 3.94
N ASP A 32 -19.62 -22.61 5.07
CA ASP A 32 -19.07 -21.46 5.81
C ASP A 32 -17.98 -21.85 6.81
N LEU A 33 -18.06 -23.08 7.40
CA LEU A 33 -17.26 -23.46 8.55
C LEU A 33 -16.91 -24.94 8.54
N VAL A 34 -15.67 -25.27 8.91
CA VAL A 34 -15.23 -26.62 9.28
C VAL A 34 -14.87 -26.61 10.76
N VAL A 35 -15.55 -27.40 11.57
CA VAL A 35 -15.23 -27.60 12.98
C VAL A 35 -14.49 -28.91 13.14
N VAL A 36 -13.38 -28.88 13.90
CA VAL A 36 -12.67 -30.09 14.30
C VAL A 36 -13.03 -30.39 15.74
N ALA A 37 -13.65 -31.53 15.99
CA ALA A 37 -14.03 -31.95 17.32
C ALA A 37 -13.49 -33.35 17.62
N ASP A 38 -13.22 -33.64 18.91
CA ASP A 38 -12.98 -35.00 19.35
C ASP A 38 -14.28 -35.81 19.33
N ALA A 39 -14.19 -37.06 18.87
CA ALA A 39 -15.28 -38.00 19.07
C ALA A 39 -15.49 -38.21 20.59
N ALA A 40 -16.72 -38.18 21.03
CA ALA A 40 -17.16 -38.19 22.43
C ALA A 40 -16.77 -39.46 23.25
N THR A 41 -15.61 -40.02 23.03
CA THR A 41 -15.13 -41.22 23.78
C THR A 41 -13.67 -41.01 24.16
N GLY A 42 -13.45 -40.69 25.41
CA GLY A 42 -12.22 -40.46 26.13
C GLY A 42 -11.13 -41.55 26.05
N THR A 43 -10.54 -41.77 24.89
CA THR A 43 -9.25 -42.50 24.76
C THR A 43 -8.39 -41.83 23.71
N SER A 44 -7.36 -41.16 24.16
CA SER A 44 -6.37 -40.39 23.44
C SER A 44 -5.49 -41.24 22.50
N ALA A 45 -5.83 -41.30 21.22
CA ALA A 45 -4.94 -41.74 20.16
C ALA A 45 -5.04 -40.87 18.89
N GLY A 46 -5.58 -39.66 18.99
CA GLY A 46 -5.77 -38.71 17.88
C GLY A 46 -4.91 -37.47 18.03
N LEU A 47 -4.79 -36.69 16.96
CA LEU A 47 -4.30 -35.31 17.00
C LEU A 47 -5.25 -34.50 17.88
N ASP A 48 -4.71 -33.61 18.70
CA ASP A 48 -5.56 -32.68 19.41
C ASP A 48 -6.31 -31.77 18.40
N PRO A 49 -7.53 -31.29 18.73
CA PRO A 49 -8.34 -30.54 17.79
C PRO A 49 -7.67 -29.27 17.23
N TRP A 50 -6.79 -28.63 18.00
CA TRP A 50 -6.06 -27.46 17.57
C TRP A 50 -4.99 -27.78 16.53
N THR A 51 -4.22 -28.84 16.74
CA THR A 51 -3.24 -29.33 15.77
C THR A 51 -3.93 -29.71 14.46
N ALA A 52 -5.10 -30.37 14.56
CA ALA A 52 -5.90 -30.71 13.40
C ALA A 52 -6.47 -29.48 12.68
N ALA A 53 -6.93 -28.48 13.42
CA ALA A 53 -7.42 -27.21 12.86
C ALA A 53 -6.31 -26.48 12.09
N VAL A 54 -5.09 -26.42 12.62
CA VAL A 54 -3.93 -25.82 11.94
C VAL A 54 -3.61 -26.54 10.63
N TRP A 55 -3.64 -27.86 10.64
CA TRP A 55 -3.39 -28.64 9.42
C TRP A 55 -4.45 -28.38 8.35
N LEU A 56 -5.72 -28.35 8.72
CA LEU A 56 -6.81 -28.02 7.80
C LEU A 56 -6.72 -26.59 7.28
N ALA A 57 -6.35 -25.62 8.15
CA ALA A 57 -6.12 -24.25 7.75
C ALA A 57 -4.97 -24.11 6.73
N GLY A 58 -3.91 -24.89 6.86
CA GLY A 58 -2.83 -24.98 5.86
C GLY A 58 -3.24 -25.66 4.55
N SER A 59 -4.35 -26.41 4.56
CA SER A 59 -4.83 -27.22 3.44
C SER A 59 -6.01 -26.58 2.69
N THR A 60 -6.64 -25.55 3.23
CA THR A 60 -7.77 -24.79 2.70
C THR A 60 -7.38 -23.32 2.51
N ARG A 61 -8.21 -22.51 1.81
CA ARG A 61 -7.86 -21.11 1.49
C ARG A 61 -8.84 -20.09 2.08
N ARG A 62 -10.12 -20.43 2.22
CA ARG A 62 -11.21 -19.47 2.51
C ARG A 62 -12.10 -19.87 3.67
N ILE A 63 -12.40 -21.18 3.80
CA ILE A 63 -13.33 -21.69 4.80
C ILE A 63 -12.83 -21.40 6.22
N ALA A 64 -13.73 -20.98 7.09
CA ALA A 64 -13.41 -20.80 8.51
C ALA A 64 -13.16 -22.17 9.18
N ILE A 65 -12.22 -22.22 10.11
CA ILE A 65 -11.87 -23.45 10.83
C ILE A 65 -12.14 -23.23 12.32
N GLY A 66 -13.02 -24.01 12.89
CA GLY A 66 -13.37 -23.98 14.31
C GLY A 66 -12.69 -25.12 15.09
N ALA A 67 -12.20 -24.83 16.28
CA ALA A 67 -11.80 -25.84 17.26
C ALA A 67 -12.48 -25.54 18.60
N PRO A 68 -13.03 -26.56 19.32
CA PRO A 68 -13.76 -26.33 20.54
C PRO A 68 -12.87 -25.71 21.62
N ALA A 69 -13.39 -24.68 22.29
CA ALA A 69 -12.74 -24.01 23.42
C ALA A 69 -12.62 -24.91 24.69
N GLY A 70 -13.16 -26.11 24.65
CA GLY A 70 -13.37 -26.99 25.80
C GLY A 70 -12.11 -27.63 26.42
N ALA A 71 -10.92 -27.28 25.97
CA ALA A 71 -9.68 -27.70 26.63
C ALA A 71 -9.15 -26.69 27.67
N THR A 72 -9.84 -25.58 27.89
CA THR A 72 -9.53 -24.63 28.97
C THR A 72 -10.63 -24.69 30.04
N THR A 73 -10.79 -25.81 30.71
CA THR A 73 -11.31 -25.80 32.08
C THR A 73 -10.41 -24.88 32.88
N ALA A 74 -11.02 -24.04 33.74
CA ALA A 74 -10.25 -23.13 34.62
C ALA A 74 -9.03 -23.87 35.18
N PRO A 75 -7.82 -23.30 35.10
CA PRO A 75 -6.60 -24.02 35.44
C PRO A 75 -6.69 -24.53 36.87
N ASP A 76 -6.56 -25.86 37.03
CA ASP A 76 -6.31 -26.43 38.34
C ASP A 76 -4.98 -25.83 38.82
N PRO A 77 -4.98 -25.10 39.95
CA PRO A 77 -3.76 -24.46 40.45
C PRO A 77 -2.64 -25.45 40.79
N THR A 78 -2.93 -26.73 40.72
CA THR A 78 -1.98 -27.83 40.96
C THR A 78 -1.44 -28.48 39.68
N ASP A 79 -1.96 -28.13 38.49
CA ASP A 79 -1.49 -28.62 37.20
C ASP A 79 -0.25 -27.84 36.74
N PRO A 80 0.92 -28.49 36.58
CA PRO A 80 2.12 -27.84 36.05
C PRO A 80 1.96 -27.23 34.66
N GLN A 81 1.00 -27.68 33.84
CA GLN A 81 0.69 -27.14 32.51
C GLN A 81 -0.19 -25.88 32.60
N ALA A 82 -0.90 -25.65 33.69
CA ALA A 82 -1.70 -24.46 33.92
C ALA A 82 -0.88 -23.19 34.20
N GLN A 83 0.44 -23.32 34.33
CA GLN A 83 1.32 -22.19 34.68
C GLN A 83 1.69 -21.24 33.53
N TYR A 84 1.26 -21.51 32.28
CA TYR A 84 1.65 -20.69 31.12
C TYR A 84 0.50 -20.24 30.22
N PRO A 85 -0.52 -19.53 30.72
CA PRO A 85 -1.61 -18.99 29.87
C PRO A 85 -1.09 -18.07 28.76
N SER A 86 0.01 -17.34 29.03
CA SER A 86 0.64 -16.43 28.07
C SER A 86 1.36 -17.17 26.92
N VAL A 87 1.84 -18.40 27.15
CA VAL A 87 2.50 -19.20 26.10
C VAL A 87 1.45 -19.80 25.17
N ILE A 88 0.33 -20.28 25.71
CA ILE A 88 -0.79 -20.80 24.94
C ILE A 88 -1.42 -19.67 24.12
N ALA A 89 -1.67 -18.49 24.70
CA ALA A 89 -2.18 -17.33 23.99
C ALA A 89 -1.27 -16.91 22.85
N LYS A 90 0.06 -16.85 23.06
CA LYS A 90 1.03 -16.55 22.00
C LYS A 90 1.11 -17.64 20.93
N ALA A 91 0.96 -18.90 21.30
CA ALA A 91 0.90 -19.98 20.33
C ALA A 91 -0.36 -19.88 19.47
N LEU A 92 -1.51 -19.58 20.06
CA LEU A 92 -2.78 -19.34 19.36
C LEU A 92 -2.69 -18.13 18.42
N ASP A 93 -2.10 -17.02 18.86
CA ASP A 93 -1.84 -15.84 18.01
C ASP A 93 -0.94 -16.21 16.81
N SER A 94 0.06 -17.05 17.03
CA SER A 94 0.98 -17.50 15.96
C SER A 94 0.29 -18.46 14.98
N ILE A 95 -0.58 -19.31 15.48
CA ILE A 95 -1.37 -20.27 14.70
C ILE A 95 -2.41 -19.50 13.86
N ASP A 96 -3.09 -18.53 14.46
CA ASP A 96 -4.06 -17.70 13.77
C ASP A 96 -3.40 -16.86 12.67
N LEU A 97 -2.18 -16.38 12.90
CA LEU A 97 -1.38 -15.70 11.90
C LEU A 97 -1.06 -16.62 10.70
N LEU A 98 -0.64 -17.87 10.94
CA LEU A 98 -0.36 -18.85 9.89
C LEU A 98 -1.62 -19.26 9.12
N ALA A 99 -2.74 -19.32 9.81
CA ALA A 99 -4.05 -19.62 9.23
C ALA A 99 -4.72 -18.40 8.57
N GLN A 100 -4.06 -17.26 8.55
CA GLN A 100 -4.60 -15.98 8.02
C GLN A 100 -5.91 -15.57 8.68
N GLY A 101 -6.04 -15.81 9.99
CA GLY A 101 -7.19 -15.45 10.79
C GLY A 101 -8.47 -16.23 10.49
N ARG A 102 -8.36 -17.40 9.94
CA ARG A 102 -9.51 -18.29 9.65
C ARG A 102 -9.87 -19.23 10.78
N ILE A 103 -9.07 -19.25 11.86
CA ILE A 103 -9.35 -20.09 13.02
C ILE A 103 -10.30 -19.35 13.96
N ILE A 104 -11.41 -19.98 14.28
CA ILE A 104 -12.43 -19.47 15.19
C ILE A 104 -12.31 -20.22 16.52
N SER A 105 -12.01 -19.47 17.58
CA SER A 105 -11.95 -19.96 18.95
C SER A 105 -13.07 -19.36 19.80
N ASP A 106 -14.32 -19.37 19.32
CA ASP A 106 -15.42 -18.74 20.02
C ASP A 106 -16.06 -19.67 21.06
N PRO A 107 -16.09 -19.31 22.34
CA PRO A 107 -16.80 -20.07 23.36
C PRO A 107 -18.33 -20.05 23.21
N ALA A 108 -18.91 -19.10 22.46
CA ALA A 108 -20.35 -19.10 22.14
C ALA A 108 -20.70 -20.07 21.01
N GLY A 109 -19.72 -20.50 20.27
CA GLY A 109 -19.65 -21.69 19.47
C GLY A 109 -20.53 -21.73 18.24
N TRP A 110 -21.09 -22.85 18.06
CA TRP A 110 -21.95 -23.32 16.98
C TRP A 110 -22.96 -24.30 17.54
N VAL A 111 -24.03 -24.53 16.80
CA VAL A 111 -25.03 -25.56 17.12
C VAL A 111 -24.73 -26.81 16.29
N VAL A 112 -24.51 -27.94 16.94
CA VAL A 112 -24.31 -29.22 16.26
C VAL A 112 -25.66 -29.83 15.94
N ALA A 113 -25.96 -29.99 14.66
CA ALA A 113 -27.17 -30.69 14.20
C ALA A 113 -26.91 -32.19 14.01
N PRO A 114 -27.95 -33.03 14.08
CA PRO A 114 -27.84 -34.43 13.69
C PRO A 114 -27.36 -34.59 12.26
N ARG A 115 -26.63 -35.66 11.98
CA ARG A 115 -26.05 -35.95 10.63
C ARG A 115 -27.14 -36.04 9.55
N ASP A 116 -28.32 -36.54 9.90
CA ASP A 116 -29.49 -36.71 9.05
C ASP A 116 -30.51 -35.57 9.14
N ALA A 117 -30.11 -34.42 9.73
CA ALA A 117 -30.95 -33.26 9.90
C ALA A 117 -31.58 -32.81 8.57
N LYS A 118 -32.89 -32.53 8.63
CA LYS A 118 -33.70 -32.07 7.50
C LYS A 118 -33.66 -30.53 7.38
N PRO A 119 -33.96 -29.95 6.21
CA PRO A 119 -33.95 -28.50 6.00
C PRO A 119 -34.71 -27.69 7.06
N ALA A 120 -35.91 -28.14 7.46
CA ALA A 120 -36.70 -27.46 8.46
C ALA A 120 -36.07 -27.50 9.87
N GLU A 121 -35.30 -28.53 10.18
CA GLU A 121 -34.58 -28.65 11.45
C GLU A 121 -33.36 -27.75 11.47
N LEU A 122 -32.60 -27.71 10.37
CA LEU A 122 -31.46 -26.82 10.20
C LEU A 122 -31.92 -25.34 10.28
N ALA A 123 -33.04 -24.99 9.64
CA ALA A 123 -33.61 -23.66 9.71
C ALA A 123 -34.01 -23.27 11.15
N ARG A 124 -34.62 -24.19 11.90
CA ARG A 124 -34.99 -23.95 13.31
C ARG A 124 -33.76 -23.76 14.21
N LEU A 125 -32.71 -24.56 14.00
CA LEU A 125 -31.45 -24.43 14.74
C LEU A 125 -30.73 -23.12 14.43
N ALA A 126 -30.86 -22.61 13.21
CA ALA A 126 -30.29 -21.35 12.79
C ALA A 126 -30.99 -20.08 13.36
N GLU A 127 -32.19 -20.24 13.97
CA GLU A 127 -32.89 -19.13 14.67
C GLU A 127 -32.09 -18.61 15.89
N ALA A 128 -31.12 -19.39 16.39
CA ALA A 128 -30.26 -19.01 17.50
C ALA A 128 -29.15 -18.01 17.09
N ASP A 129 -29.08 -17.59 15.82
CA ASP A 129 -28.04 -16.70 15.24
C ASP A 129 -26.60 -17.24 15.40
N LEU A 130 -26.47 -18.56 15.54
CA LEU A 130 -25.21 -19.28 15.60
C LEU A 130 -25.03 -20.15 14.34
N PRO A 131 -23.77 -20.36 13.87
CA PRO A 131 -23.51 -21.31 12.80
C PRO A 131 -24.04 -22.71 13.15
N VAL A 132 -24.72 -23.35 12.20
CA VAL A 132 -25.16 -24.74 12.34
C VAL A 132 -24.13 -25.63 11.67
N VAL A 133 -23.56 -26.57 12.42
CA VAL A 133 -22.57 -27.53 11.90
C VAL A 133 -23.08 -28.95 11.97
N VAL A 134 -22.76 -29.74 10.97
CA VAL A 134 -23.26 -31.11 10.82
C VAL A 134 -22.08 -32.08 10.73
N PRO A 135 -22.04 -33.15 11.51
CA PRO A 135 -21.02 -34.21 11.38
C PRO A 135 -21.07 -34.84 9.99
N VAL A 136 -19.92 -34.99 9.35
CA VAL A 136 -19.79 -35.63 8.03
C VAL A 136 -18.67 -36.68 8.02
N ASP A 137 -18.92 -37.76 7.29
CA ASP A 137 -17.97 -38.84 7.11
C ASP A 137 -17.66 -39.16 5.65
N SER A 138 -18.40 -38.56 4.74
CA SER A 138 -18.26 -38.86 3.32
C SER A 138 -18.40 -37.61 2.44
N ARG A 139 -17.93 -37.71 1.22
CA ARG A 139 -18.14 -36.71 0.17
C ARG A 139 -19.62 -36.44 -0.09
N GLU A 140 -20.44 -37.49 -0.04
CA GLU A 140 -21.88 -37.41 -0.26
C GLU A 140 -22.59 -36.59 0.84
N ASP A 141 -22.13 -36.67 2.09
CA ASP A 141 -22.63 -35.82 3.17
C ASP A 141 -22.35 -34.34 2.89
N VAL A 142 -21.13 -34.01 2.44
CA VAL A 142 -20.76 -32.62 2.12
C VAL A 142 -21.58 -32.10 0.95
N GLU A 143 -21.77 -32.89 -0.11
CA GLU A 143 -22.56 -32.50 -1.28
C GLU A 143 -24.04 -32.33 -0.93
N ARG A 144 -24.60 -33.21 -0.09
CA ARG A 144 -25.96 -33.10 0.44
C ARG A 144 -26.15 -31.80 1.23
N LEU A 145 -25.23 -31.47 2.13
CA LEU A 145 -25.30 -30.25 2.94
C LEU A 145 -25.16 -28.99 2.08
N ALA A 146 -24.28 -29.03 1.10
CA ALA A 146 -24.13 -27.93 0.16
C ALA A 146 -25.41 -27.68 -0.68
N ALA A 147 -26.07 -28.77 -1.10
CA ALA A 147 -27.37 -28.66 -1.78
C ALA A 147 -28.44 -28.04 -0.88
N LEU A 148 -28.53 -28.47 0.39
CA LEU A 148 -29.43 -27.90 1.39
C LEU A 148 -29.10 -26.43 1.68
N ALA A 149 -27.82 -26.11 1.75
CA ALA A 149 -27.36 -24.74 1.87
C ALA A 149 -27.80 -23.88 0.67
N ALA A 150 -27.80 -24.42 -0.54
CA ALA A 150 -28.20 -23.73 -1.77
C ALA A 150 -29.73 -23.53 -1.91
N GLU A 151 -30.57 -24.34 -1.28
CA GLU A 151 -32.04 -24.20 -1.28
C GLU A 151 -32.56 -23.09 -0.36
N GLY A 152 -31.77 -22.64 0.62
CA GLY A 152 -32.07 -21.46 1.43
C GLY A 152 -31.86 -20.17 0.63
N ASP A 153 -32.51 -19.06 1.01
CA ASP A 153 -32.39 -17.75 0.34
C ASP A 153 -30.93 -17.25 0.32
N HIS A 154 -30.13 -17.86 -0.54
CA HIS A 154 -28.71 -17.59 -0.74
C HIS A 154 -28.59 -16.58 -1.86
N ARG A 155 -28.24 -15.35 -1.51
CA ARG A 155 -27.57 -14.47 -2.43
C ARG A 155 -26.19 -15.08 -2.69
N SER A 156 -26.12 -15.90 -3.73
CA SER A 156 -24.89 -16.56 -4.16
C SER A 156 -23.79 -15.51 -4.35
N GLY A 157 -22.66 -15.67 -3.69
CA GLY A 157 -21.47 -14.85 -3.85
C GLY A 157 -21.21 -13.83 -2.74
N VAL A 158 -22.04 -13.72 -1.72
CA VAL A 158 -21.73 -12.87 -0.56
C VAL A 158 -21.03 -13.70 0.50
N ARG A 159 -19.78 -13.36 0.79
CA ARG A 159 -19.06 -13.95 1.93
C ARG A 159 -19.78 -13.59 3.22
N ARG A 160 -20.27 -14.60 3.95
CA ARG A 160 -20.96 -14.38 5.22
C ARG A 160 -19.95 -14.09 6.32
N ARG A 161 -20.16 -12.99 7.01
CA ARG A 161 -19.35 -12.60 8.17
C ARG A 161 -20.00 -13.09 9.45
N SER A 162 -19.16 -13.44 10.45
CA SER A 162 -19.65 -13.75 11.81
C SER A 162 -20.41 -12.57 12.42
N ALA A 163 -21.26 -12.85 13.41
CA ALA A 163 -21.99 -11.79 14.13
C ALA A 163 -21.02 -10.75 14.74
N ALA A 164 -19.85 -11.18 15.22
CA ALA A 164 -18.82 -10.31 15.80
C ALA A 164 -18.23 -9.34 14.76
N VAL A 165 -18.00 -9.79 13.51
CA VAL A 165 -17.57 -8.93 12.40
C VAL A 165 -18.69 -7.98 12.00
N ARG A 166 -19.92 -8.49 11.83
CA ARG A 166 -21.09 -7.66 11.49
C ARG A 166 -21.34 -6.54 12.49
N ALA A 167 -21.13 -6.80 13.78
CA ALA A 167 -21.27 -5.79 14.84
C ALA A 167 -20.29 -4.62 14.73
N GLN A 168 -19.18 -4.77 13.96
CA GLN A 168 -18.19 -3.72 13.72
C GLN A 168 -18.43 -2.94 12.42
N ARG A 169 -19.42 -3.32 11.63
CA ARG A 169 -19.80 -2.64 10.39
C ARG A 169 -20.11 -1.17 10.61
N LYS A 170 -19.68 -0.33 9.69
CA LYS A 170 -19.90 1.12 9.73
C LYS A 170 -21.21 1.49 9.03
N PRO A 171 -21.97 2.47 9.52
CA PRO A 171 -23.20 2.90 8.87
C PRO A 171 -22.94 3.50 7.49
N GLY A 172 -23.90 3.38 6.60
CA GLY A 172 -23.86 3.95 5.25
C GLY A 172 -23.14 3.10 4.21
N ILE A 173 -22.70 1.89 4.54
CA ILE A 173 -22.11 0.93 3.60
C ILE A 173 -23.06 -0.25 3.41
N ASP A 174 -23.39 -0.56 2.17
CA ASP A 174 -24.17 -1.75 1.80
C ASP A 174 -23.22 -2.96 1.67
N TYR A 175 -22.88 -3.56 2.81
CA TYR A 175 -21.98 -4.72 2.86
C TYR A 175 -22.54 -5.95 2.13
N ASP A 176 -23.86 -6.09 2.11
CA ASP A 176 -24.53 -7.22 1.47
C ASP A 176 -24.64 -7.02 -0.06
N GLY A 177 -24.47 -5.78 -0.52
CA GLY A 177 -24.41 -5.41 -1.93
C GLY A 177 -22.99 -5.39 -2.52
N VAL A 178 -21.97 -5.90 -1.82
CA VAL A 178 -20.62 -6.07 -2.37
C VAL A 178 -20.69 -7.00 -3.58
N PRO A 179 -20.11 -6.64 -4.74
CA PRO A 179 -20.12 -7.49 -5.93
C PRO A 179 -19.59 -8.89 -5.66
N ALA A 180 -20.20 -9.91 -6.26
CA ALA A 180 -19.82 -11.31 -6.10
C ALA A 180 -18.34 -11.55 -6.43
N SER A 181 -17.81 -10.85 -7.44
CA SER A 181 -16.39 -10.90 -7.85
C SER A 181 -15.42 -10.45 -6.75
N LEU A 182 -15.89 -9.63 -5.81
CA LEU A 182 -15.08 -9.06 -4.72
C LEU A 182 -15.46 -9.63 -3.34
N ALA A 183 -16.52 -10.42 -3.26
CA ALA A 183 -17.05 -10.89 -1.98
C ALA A 183 -16.01 -11.65 -1.14
N ASP A 184 -15.18 -12.47 -1.77
CA ASP A 184 -14.14 -13.27 -1.12
C ASP A 184 -12.90 -12.46 -0.71
N THR A 185 -12.63 -11.34 -1.38
CA THR A 185 -11.43 -10.52 -1.17
C THR A 185 -11.72 -9.23 -0.40
N ALA A 186 -12.98 -8.84 -0.28
CA ALA A 186 -13.39 -7.71 0.53
C ALA A 186 -13.07 -7.92 2.02
N VAL A 187 -12.61 -6.88 2.71
CA VAL A 187 -12.19 -6.94 4.11
C VAL A 187 -12.99 -5.92 4.92
N GLU A 188 -13.72 -6.41 5.92
CA GLU A 188 -14.55 -5.62 6.84
C GLU A 188 -13.82 -5.36 8.17
N PRO A 189 -14.18 -4.32 8.94
CA PRO A 189 -13.74 -4.20 10.33
C PRO A 189 -14.05 -5.47 11.13
N GLY A 190 -13.03 -6.01 11.81
CA GLY A 190 -13.16 -7.29 12.53
C GLY A 190 -12.71 -8.51 11.73
N ASP A 191 -12.53 -8.41 10.41
CA ASP A 191 -11.84 -9.47 9.66
C ASP A 191 -10.36 -9.53 10.09
N PRO A 192 -9.75 -10.71 10.13
CA PRO A 192 -8.36 -10.89 10.56
C PRO A 192 -7.36 -10.05 9.75
N GLN A 193 -7.58 -9.93 8.43
CA GLN A 193 -6.74 -9.14 7.54
C GLN A 193 -6.93 -7.63 7.68
N TYR A 194 -7.96 -7.18 8.40
CA TYR A 194 -8.30 -5.76 8.49
C TYR A 194 -7.15 -4.91 9.05
N ARG A 195 -6.47 -5.41 10.08
CA ARG A 195 -5.36 -4.70 10.72
C ARG A 195 -4.23 -4.39 9.75
N SER A 196 -3.89 -5.31 8.86
CA SER A 196 -2.81 -5.13 7.87
C SER A 196 -3.17 -4.18 6.73
N LEU A 197 -4.46 -3.88 6.54
CA LEU A 197 -4.97 -3.08 5.44
C LEU A 197 -5.56 -1.74 5.88
N SER A 198 -5.79 -1.53 7.18
CA SER A 198 -6.47 -0.33 7.67
C SER A 198 -5.62 0.93 7.64
N SER A 199 -4.32 0.81 7.91
CA SER A 199 -3.40 1.95 8.03
C SER A 199 -2.43 2.04 6.85
N THR A 200 -1.82 3.21 6.67
CA THR A 200 -0.71 3.44 5.74
C THR A 200 0.60 3.57 6.51
N TYR A 201 1.72 3.74 5.80
CA TYR A 201 3.05 3.88 6.38
C TYR A 201 3.11 4.95 7.47
N LEU A 202 2.56 6.15 7.21
CA LEU A 202 2.61 7.28 8.15
C LEU A 202 1.24 7.67 8.73
N ARG A 203 0.13 7.05 8.35
CA ARG A 203 -1.22 7.43 8.80
C ARG A 203 -2.00 6.24 9.32
N GLY A 204 -2.56 6.39 10.51
CA GLY A 204 -3.56 5.48 11.03
C GLY A 204 -4.88 5.64 10.26
N GLY A 205 -5.50 4.51 9.93
CA GLY A 205 -6.79 4.45 9.24
C GLY A 205 -7.77 3.51 9.92
N ALA A 206 -9.03 3.68 9.60
CA ALA A 206 -10.13 2.80 10.01
C ALA A 206 -11.22 2.80 8.93
N PRO A 207 -10.91 2.33 7.69
CA PRO A 207 -11.90 2.28 6.62
C PRO A 207 -13.09 1.39 7.02
N GLY A 208 -14.27 1.70 6.51
CA GLY A 208 -15.44 0.87 6.74
C GLY A 208 -15.41 -0.41 5.92
N LEU A 209 -14.78 -0.37 4.73
CA LEU A 209 -14.64 -1.53 3.85
C LEU A 209 -13.41 -1.36 2.96
N VAL A 210 -12.62 -2.43 2.81
CA VAL A 210 -11.51 -2.51 1.86
C VAL A 210 -11.88 -3.51 0.76
N LEU A 211 -12.02 -3.04 -0.47
CA LEU A 211 -12.21 -3.87 -1.67
C LEU A 211 -10.85 -4.19 -2.29
N ARG A 212 -10.58 -5.43 -2.61
CA ARG A 212 -9.27 -5.90 -3.08
C ARG A 212 -9.34 -6.57 -4.45
N PRO A 213 -9.53 -5.78 -5.51
CA PRO A 213 -9.54 -6.31 -6.88
C PRO A 213 -8.16 -6.85 -7.28
N SER A 214 -8.16 -7.92 -8.06
CA SER A 214 -6.99 -8.55 -8.67
C SER A 214 -6.97 -8.45 -10.20
N THR A 215 -8.10 -8.06 -10.78
CA THR A 215 -8.29 -7.91 -12.23
C THR A 215 -8.89 -6.55 -12.59
N PRO A 216 -8.72 -6.06 -13.84
CA PRO A 216 -9.37 -4.82 -14.28
C PRO A 216 -10.90 -4.87 -14.22
N ALA A 217 -11.51 -6.04 -14.42
CA ALA A 217 -12.96 -6.22 -14.30
C ALA A 217 -13.42 -6.02 -12.85
N GLU A 218 -12.71 -6.61 -11.89
CA GLU A 218 -12.99 -6.42 -10.46
C GLU A 218 -12.76 -4.96 -10.02
N VAL A 219 -11.81 -4.22 -10.63
CA VAL A 219 -11.68 -2.77 -10.40
C VAL A 219 -12.91 -2.03 -10.91
N SER A 220 -13.48 -2.42 -12.07
CA SER A 220 -14.73 -1.85 -12.58
C SER A 220 -15.90 -2.09 -11.60
N ASP A 221 -16.02 -3.31 -11.07
CA ASP A 221 -17.03 -3.66 -10.06
C ASP A 221 -16.85 -2.86 -8.76
N ALA A 222 -15.58 -2.68 -8.31
CA ALA A 222 -15.26 -1.88 -7.13
C ALA A 222 -15.61 -0.39 -7.32
N ILE A 223 -15.39 0.17 -8.50
CA ILE A 223 -15.77 1.54 -8.85
C ILE A 223 -17.29 1.68 -8.89
N GLU A 224 -18.00 0.73 -9.49
CA GLU A 224 -19.47 0.77 -9.50
C GLU A 224 -20.04 0.70 -8.08
N PHE A 225 -19.45 -0.14 -7.21
CA PHE A 225 -19.81 -0.15 -5.80
C PHE A 225 -19.53 1.20 -5.13
N ALA A 226 -18.36 1.80 -5.35
CA ALA A 226 -18.01 3.11 -4.80
C ALA A 226 -18.94 4.23 -5.31
N ARG A 227 -19.40 4.16 -6.56
CA ARG A 227 -20.39 5.10 -7.12
C ARG A 227 -21.72 5.08 -6.37
N ARG A 228 -22.17 3.93 -5.90
CA ARG A 228 -23.38 3.84 -5.04
C ARG A 228 -23.17 4.42 -3.64
N HIS A 229 -21.90 4.57 -3.23
CA HIS A 229 -21.49 5.07 -1.90
C HIS A 229 -20.79 6.44 -1.98
N ARG A 230 -21.15 7.29 -2.93
CA ARG A 230 -20.51 8.60 -3.20
C ARG A 230 -20.52 9.57 -2.01
N HIS A 231 -21.35 9.34 -1.02
CA HIS A 231 -21.40 10.12 0.21
C HIS A 231 -20.24 9.80 1.17
N LEU A 232 -19.52 8.69 0.93
CA LEU A 232 -18.37 8.26 1.73
C LEU A 232 -17.03 8.71 1.10
N PRO A 233 -15.97 8.87 1.90
CA PRO A 233 -14.62 9.03 1.38
C PRO A 233 -14.14 7.76 0.69
N LEU A 234 -13.38 7.94 -0.41
CA LEU A 234 -12.78 6.85 -1.19
C LEU A 234 -11.26 6.96 -1.19
N GLY A 235 -10.58 5.96 -0.64
CA GLY A 235 -9.13 5.80 -0.73
C GLY A 235 -8.75 4.82 -1.85
N ILE A 236 -7.68 5.13 -2.60
CA ILE A 236 -7.06 4.19 -3.54
C ILE A 236 -5.69 3.82 -3.00
N ARG A 237 -5.43 2.52 -2.84
CA ARG A 237 -4.22 2.00 -2.22
C ARG A 237 -3.46 1.09 -3.19
N SER A 238 -2.17 1.34 -3.34
CA SER A 238 -1.16 0.43 -3.90
C SER A 238 -0.41 -0.22 -2.73
N ALA A 239 0.79 0.24 -2.36
CA ALA A 239 1.52 -0.25 -1.19
C ALA A 239 1.34 0.60 0.09
N GLY A 240 0.46 1.61 0.10
CA GLY A 240 0.15 2.38 1.31
C GLY A 240 1.22 3.37 1.77
N HIS A 241 2.09 3.86 0.89
CA HIS A 241 3.16 4.82 1.20
C HIS A 241 2.79 6.30 1.03
N GLY A 242 1.57 6.62 0.64
CA GLY A 242 1.14 8.01 0.47
C GLY A 242 1.21 8.80 1.79
N ILE A 243 2.13 9.77 1.87
CA ILE A 243 2.40 10.58 3.08
C ILE A 243 1.16 11.34 3.54
N SER A 244 0.34 11.81 2.61
CA SER A 244 -0.91 12.52 2.91
C SER A 244 -2.00 11.65 3.55
N GLY A 245 -1.81 10.32 3.58
CA GLY A 245 -2.77 9.35 4.11
C GLY A 245 -3.98 9.07 3.22
N ARG A 246 -3.93 9.42 1.95
CA ARG A 246 -5.08 9.31 1.02
C ARG A 246 -5.36 7.90 0.53
N SER A 247 -4.46 6.96 0.77
CA SER A 247 -4.66 5.53 0.53
C SER A 247 -5.32 4.82 1.71
N THR A 248 -5.81 5.58 2.69
CA THR A 248 -6.74 5.12 3.74
C THR A 248 -7.70 6.24 4.12
N ASN A 249 -8.68 5.94 4.97
CA ASN A 249 -9.64 6.92 5.52
C ASN A 249 -10.23 6.41 6.85
N ARG A 250 -11.24 7.10 7.37
CA ARG A 250 -12.01 6.67 8.54
C ARG A 250 -13.49 6.52 8.15
N GLY A 251 -13.98 5.29 8.19
CA GLY A 251 -15.39 4.95 7.95
C GLY A 251 -15.82 4.91 6.48
N GLY A 252 -14.93 5.19 5.53
CA GLY A 252 -15.22 5.14 4.10
C GLY A 252 -14.76 3.86 3.41
N LEU A 253 -14.61 3.92 2.10
CA LEU A 253 -14.17 2.83 1.24
C LEU A 253 -12.68 2.96 0.91
N VAL A 254 -12.01 1.84 0.77
CA VAL A 254 -10.66 1.74 0.17
C VAL A 254 -10.70 0.70 -0.94
N ILE A 255 -10.20 1.06 -2.12
CA ILE A 255 -9.90 0.11 -3.20
C ILE A 255 -8.39 -0.15 -3.17
N ASP A 256 -8.01 -1.36 -2.78
CA ASP A 256 -6.62 -1.81 -2.64
C ASP A 256 -6.21 -2.65 -3.84
N VAL A 257 -5.36 -2.10 -4.69
CA VAL A 257 -4.85 -2.78 -5.89
C VAL A 257 -3.55 -3.55 -5.64
N GLY A 258 -3.18 -3.78 -4.39
CA GLY A 258 -1.95 -4.48 -3.99
C GLY A 258 -1.82 -5.89 -4.57
N ALA A 259 -2.94 -6.56 -4.89
CA ALA A 259 -2.95 -7.87 -5.53
C ALA A 259 -2.54 -7.82 -7.02
N MET A 260 -2.59 -6.66 -7.66
CA MET A 260 -2.22 -6.47 -9.07
C MET A 260 -0.72 -6.14 -9.17
N ASN A 261 0.15 -7.07 -8.84
CA ASN A 261 1.60 -6.85 -8.68
C ASN A 261 2.48 -7.62 -9.67
N THR A 262 1.91 -8.09 -10.76
CA THR A 262 2.64 -8.82 -11.81
C THR A 262 3.66 -7.91 -12.50
N ILE A 263 4.88 -8.44 -12.74
CA ILE A 263 5.94 -7.80 -13.50
C ILE A 263 6.33 -8.74 -14.64
N SER A 264 6.34 -8.27 -15.89
CA SER A 264 6.67 -9.09 -17.05
C SER A 264 7.34 -8.29 -18.16
N VAL A 265 8.34 -8.87 -18.79
CA VAL A 265 8.97 -8.31 -19.98
C VAL A 265 8.04 -8.52 -21.17
N VAL A 266 7.67 -7.43 -21.85
CA VAL A 266 6.77 -7.45 -23.01
C VAL A 266 7.57 -7.53 -24.31
N ASP A 267 8.64 -6.73 -24.39
CA ASP A 267 9.54 -6.68 -25.55
C ASP A 267 10.99 -6.45 -25.06
N PRO A 268 11.82 -7.49 -25.09
CA PRO A 268 13.20 -7.38 -24.60
C PRO A 268 14.09 -6.51 -25.49
N VAL A 269 13.79 -6.38 -26.79
CA VAL A 269 14.58 -5.55 -27.72
C VAL A 269 14.34 -4.07 -27.43
N ARG A 270 13.10 -3.71 -27.17
CA ARG A 270 12.72 -2.33 -26.80
C ARG A 270 12.84 -2.07 -25.29
N ARG A 271 13.23 -3.05 -24.51
CA ARG A 271 13.23 -3.00 -23.04
C ARG A 271 11.87 -2.57 -22.47
N LEU A 272 10.78 -3.06 -23.07
CA LEU A 272 9.43 -2.74 -22.65
C LEU A 272 8.98 -3.73 -21.57
N VAL A 273 8.61 -3.22 -20.40
CA VAL A 273 8.21 -4.00 -19.23
C VAL A 273 6.82 -3.59 -18.79
N ARG A 274 5.95 -4.58 -18.55
CA ARG A 274 4.62 -4.36 -17.99
C ARG A 274 4.65 -4.60 -16.49
N ILE A 275 4.10 -3.64 -15.73
CA ILE A 275 4.14 -3.62 -14.27
C ILE A 275 2.75 -3.31 -13.73
N GLY A 276 2.26 -4.15 -12.83
CA GLY A 276 1.01 -3.93 -12.10
C GLY A 276 1.14 -2.83 -11.04
N PRO A 277 0.07 -2.07 -10.77
CA PRO A 277 0.10 -0.94 -9.82
C PRO A 277 0.39 -1.35 -8.37
N GLY A 278 0.13 -2.60 -8.02
CA GLY A 278 0.37 -3.16 -6.68
C GLY A 278 1.81 -3.60 -6.41
N ALA A 279 2.68 -3.66 -7.44
CA ALA A 279 4.09 -3.98 -7.26
C ALA A 279 4.79 -2.87 -6.46
N THR A 280 5.84 -3.25 -5.72
CA THR A 280 6.75 -2.30 -5.05
C THR A 280 8.00 -2.07 -5.91
N TRP A 281 8.66 -0.95 -5.71
CA TRP A 281 9.89 -0.62 -6.47
C TRP A 281 11.05 -1.57 -6.18
N LYS A 282 11.09 -2.17 -4.96
CA LYS A 282 12.02 -3.27 -4.64
C LYS A 282 11.78 -4.48 -5.58
N GLN A 283 10.52 -4.92 -5.70
CA GLN A 283 10.17 -6.02 -6.59
C GLN A 283 10.47 -5.72 -8.07
N VAL A 284 10.22 -4.48 -8.50
CA VAL A 284 10.57 -4.05 -9.86
C VAL A 284 12.08 -4.10 -10.09
N ALA A 285 12.88 -3.54 -9.18
CA ALA A 285 14.34 -3.54 -9.31
C ALA A 285 14.91 -4.96 -9.29
N GLU A 286 14.40 -5.84 -8.42
CA GLU A 286 14.77 -7.26 -8.37
C GLU A 286 14.44 -7.98 -9.69
N ALA A 287 13.25 -7.73 -10.27
CA ALA A 287 12.84 -8.36 -11.53
C ALA A 287 13.66 -7.87 -12.75
N LEU A 288 14.15 -6.63 -12.73
CA LEU A 288 14.93 -6.04 -13.82
C LEU A 288 16.43 -6.40 -13.76
N THR A 289 16.96 -6.67 -12.58
CA THR A 289 18.39 -6.95 -12.35
C THR A 289 18.96 -8.08 -13.24
N PRO A 290 18.27 -9.23 -13.46
CA PRO A 290 18.82 -10.30 -14.32
C PRO A 290 19.03 -9.89 -15.78
N HIS A 291 18.41 -8.78 -16.20
CA HIS A 291 18.52 -8.23 -17.54
C HIS A 291 19.58 -7.12 -17.65
N GLY A 292 20.19 -6.71 -16.54
CA GLY A 292 21.04 -5.53 -16.49
C GLY A 292 20.26 -4.22 -16.65
N TRP A 293 18.98 -4.21 -16.29
CA TRP A 293 18.09 -3.07 -16.45
C TRP A 293 17.71 -2.46 -15.11
N ALA A 294 17.33 -1.17 -15.15
CA ALA A 294 16.69 -0.48 -14.06
C ALA A 294 15.61 0.48 -14.57
N LEU A 295 14.73 0.87 -13.67
CA LEU A 295 13.75 1.94 -13.88
C LEU A 295 13.92 2.95 -12.74
N GLY A 296 14.26 4.19 -13.08
CA GLY A 296 14.32 5.28 -12.11
C GLY A 296 12.98 5.46 -11.40
N SER A 297 13.02 5.43 -10.07
CA SER A 297 11.83 5.51 -9.21
C SER A 297 12.03 6.53 -8.08
N GLY A 298 11.63 6.23 -6.87
CA GLY A 298 11.97 7.04 -5.70
C GLY A 298 13.33 6.69 -5.10
N ASP A 299 13.38 6.77 -3.77
CA ASP A 299 14.54 6.47 -2.93
C ASP A 299 14.28 5.32 -1.94
N TYR A 300 13.07 4.76 -1.92
CA TYR A 300 12.68 3.69 -1.00
C TYR A 300 11.91 2.58 -1.72
N GLY A 301 12.44 1.38 -1.68
CA GLY A 301 11.92 0.24 -2.41
C GLY A 301 10.54 -0.27 -1.98
N GLY A 302 10.08 0.06 -0.78
CA GLY A 302 8.74 -0.31 -0.28
C GLY A 302 7.59 0.49 -0.89
N VAL A 303 7.87 1.58 -1.60
CA VAL A 303 6.84 2.41 -2.26
C VAL A 303 6.20 1.65 -3.40
N GLY A 304 4.87 1.75 -3.52
CA GLY A 304 4.12 1.11 -4.61
C GLY A 304 4.19 1.87 -5.92
N VAL A 305 4.19 1.12 -7.01
CA VAL A 305 4.27 1.65 -8.38
C VAL A 305 3.09 2.58 -8.68
N GLY A 306 1.85 2.18 -8.34
CA GLY A 306 0.65 2.89 -8.79
C GLY A 306 0.60 4.37 -8.42
N GLY A 307 0.98 4.72 -7.20
CA GLY A 307 0.97 6.12 -6.75
C GLY A 307 2.11 6.94 -7.34
N LEU A 308 3.34 6.41 -7.31
CA LEU A 308 4.55 7.11 -7.76
C LEU A 308 4.54 7.33 -9.28
N ALA A 309 4.18 6.31 -10.06
CA ALA A 309 4.14 6.35 -11.52
C ALA A 309 3.06 7.27 -12.10
N THR A 310 2.12 7.75 -11.27
CA THR A 310 1.08 8.71 -11.67
C THR A 310 1.30 10.11 -11.09
N ALA A 311 2.37 10.31 -10.32
CA ALA A 311 2.74 11.61 -9.74
C ALA A 311 3.92 12.27 -10.48
N ALA A 312 5.11 11.70 -10.40
CA ALA A 312 6.30 12.07 -11.18
C ALA A 312 7.39 10.99 -11.04
N GLY A 313 7.71 10.60 -9.80
CA GLY A 313 8.78 9.65 -9.52
C GLY A 313 10.16 10.29 -9.54
N ILE A 314 10.40 11.22 -8.60
CA ILE A 314 11.72 11.83 -8.38
C ILE A 314 12.56 10.85 -7.56
N GLY A 315 13.69 10.41 -8.08
CA GLY A 315 14.51 9.40 -7.44
C GLY A 315 16.00 9.48 -7.76
N LEU A 316 16.72 8.47 -7.29
CA LEU A 316 18.18 8.45 -7.30
C LEU A 316 18.82 8.24 -8.70
N LEU A 317 18.04 7.83 -9.69
CA LEU A 317 18.50 7.76 -11.10
C LEU A 317 17.95 8.92 -11.95
N SER A 318 17.15 9.82 -11.38
CA SER A 318 16.41 10.80 -12.18
C SER A 318 17.28 11.83 -12.90
N ARG A 319 18.45 12.18 -12.36
CA ARG A 319 19.36 13.13 -13.01
C ARG A 319 19.98 12.57 -14.28
N ASN A 320 20.19 11.25 -14.34
CA ASN A 320 20.76 10.60 -15.50
C ASN A 320 19.71 10.16 -16.51
N HIS A 321 18.56 9.63 -16.04
CA HIS A 321 17.58 8.95 -16.86
C HIS A 321 16.22 9.67 -16.97
N GLY A 322 15.92 10.68 -16.17
CA GLY A 322 14.62 11.34 -16.11
C GLY A 322 13.73 10.81 -14.99
N LEU A 323 12.52 11.31 -14.95
CA LEU A 323 11.51 10.91 -13.97
C LEU A 323 10.88 9.57 -14.37
N THR A 324 10.31 8.83 -13.41
CA THR A 324 9.59 7.57 -13.69
C THR A 324 8.51 7.75 -14.76
N ILE A 325 7.79 8.87 -14.76
CA ILE A 325 6.75 9.16 -15.77
C ILE A 325 7.28 9.39 -17.18
N ASP A 326 8.57 9.65 -17.36
CA ASP A 326 9.19 9.88 -18.66
C ASP A 326 9.43 8.56 -19.40
N HIS A 327 9.56 7.47 -18.64
CA HIS A 327 9.71 6.10 -19.14
C HIS A 327 8.36 5.45 -19.48
N LEU A 328 7.24 6.03 -19.05
CA LEU A 328 5.92 5.47 -19.29
C LEU A 328 5.57 5.54 -20.79
N ARG A 329 5.17 4.41 -21.36
CA ARG A 329 4.75 4.28 -22.77
C ARG A 329 3.24 4.12 -22.89
N SER A 330 2.63 3.42 -21.92
CA SER A 330 1.17 3.34 -21.83
C SER A 330 0.73 3.00 -20.41
N VAL A 331 -0.52 3.28 -20.11
CA VAL A 331 -1.19 2.89 -18.90
C VAL A 331 -2.61 2.42 -19.21
N ASP A 332 -3.00 1.30 -18.62
CA ASP A 332 -4.38 0.82 -18.64
C ASP A 332 -5.08 1.30 -17.36
N LEU A 333 -6.26 1.87 -17.50
CA LEU A 333 -7.02 2.49 -16.40
C LEU A 333 -8.46 2.01 -16.40
N VAL A 334 -9.07 1.99 -15.21
CA VAL A 334 -10.52 1.98 -15.06
C VAL A 334 -10.97 3.37 -14.64
N LEU A 335 -11.84 3.98 -15.44
CA LEU A 335 -12.36 5.33 -15.24
C LEU A 335 -13.46 5.37 -14.18
N ALA A 336 -13.89 6.58 -13.82
CA ALA A 336 -14.95 6.79 -12.82
C ALA A 336 -16.30 6.17 -13.20
N ASP A 337 -16.55 5.94 -14.48
CA ASP A 337 -17.75 5.26 -15.01
C ASP A 337 -17.60 3.74 -15.14
N GLY A 338 -16.49 3.16 -14.69
CA GLY A 338 -16.20 1.73 -14.76
C GLY A 338 -15.61 1.26 -16.08
N ARG A 339 -15.50 2.11 -17.11
CA ARG A 339 -14.90 1.73 -18.39
C ARG A 339 -13.39 1.51 -18.27
N GLN A 340 -12.92 0.45 -18.89
CA GLN A 340 -11.50 0.16 -19.04
C GLN A 340 -10.96 0.85 -20.30
N VAL A 341 -9.88 1.60 -20.16
CA VAL A 341 -9.28 2.35 -21.26
C VAL A 341 -7.76 2.23 -21.22
N ARG A 342 -7.14 2.21 -22.39
CA ARG A 342 -5.70 2.37 -22.55
C ARG A 342 -5.40 3.84 -22.88
N ALA A 343 -4.40 4.41 -22.21
CA ALA A 343 -3.86 5.72 -22.49
C ALA A 343 -2.39 5.60 -22.90
N SER A 344 -2.04 6.17 -24.05
CA SER A 344 -0.69 6.23 -24.62
C SER A 344 -0.58 7.47 -25.51
N ARG A 345 0.55 7.67 -26.19
CA ARG A 345 0.66 8.74 -27.20
C ARG A 345 -0.32 8.56 -28.36
N GLU A 346 -0.69 7.32 -28.71
CA GLU A 346 -1.58 6.94 -29.81
C GLU A 346 -3.04 6.78 -29.38
N HIS A 347 -3.27 6.41 -28.12
CA HIS A 347 -4.60 6.14 -27.58
C HIS A 347 -4.89 7.03 -26.38
N ASN A 348 -5.98 7.80 -26.44
CA ASN A 348 -6.36 8.74 -25.38
C ASN A 348 -5.20 9.65 -24.93
N PRO A 349 -4.51 10.37 -25.85
CA PRO A 349 -3.27 11.09 -25.55
C PRO A 349 -3.44 12.19 -24.50
N GLU A 350 -4.63 12.82 -24.43
CA GLU A 350 -4.93 13.81 -23.39
C GLU A 350 -5.00 13.16 -22.00
N LEU A 351 -5.60 11.99 -21.90
CA LEU A 351 -5.63 11.22 -20.66
C LEU A 351 -4.20 10.76 -20.28
N PHE A 352 -3.42 10.30 -21.26
CA PHE A 352 -2.02 9.93 -21.06
C PHE A 352 -1.17 11.09 -20.56
N TRP A 353 -1.41 12.30 -21.07
CA TRP A 353 -0.79 13.51 -20.57
C TRP A 353 -1.19 13.78 -19.12
N ALA A 354 -2.48 13.70 -18.79
CA ALA A 354 -3.01 14.00 -17.48
C ALA A 354 -2.53 13.03 -16.38
N VAL A 355 -2.47 11.73 -16.67
CA VAL A 355 -2.05 10.72 -15.67
C VAL A 355 -0.56 10.82 -15.33
N ARG A 356 0.26 11.42 -16.17
CA ARG A 356 1.68 11.67 -15.89
C ARG A 356 1.88 12.94 -15.06
N GLY A 357 1.39 12.93 -13.81
CA GLY A 357 1.50 14.03 -12.84
C GLY A 357 0.25 14.22 -11.97
N ALA A 358 -0.95 13.97 -12.53
CA ALA A 358 -2.22 14.15 -11.84
C ALA A 358 -3.11 12.90 -11.84
N GLY A 359 -2.51 11.70 -12.02
CA GLY A 359 -3.23 10.46 -12.30
C GLY A 359 -4.30 10.06 -11.29
N ALA A 360 -4.10 10.37 -10.04
CA ALA A 360 -5.07 10.09 -8.96
C ALA A 360 -6.46 10.72 -9.15
N ASN A 361 -6.62 11.65 -10.11
CA ASN A 361 -7.86 12.34 -10.39
C ASN A 361 -8.69 11.71 -11.52
N PHE A 362 -8.15 10.75 -12.28
CA PHE A 362 -8.74 10.33 -13.57
C PHE A 362 -9.18 8.87 -13.60
N GLY A 363 -8.67 8.03 -12.73
CA GLY A 363 -9.01 6.61 -12.70
C GLY A 363 -8.06 5.80 -11.84
N ILE A 364 -8.31 4.51 -11.79
CA ILE A 364 -7.46 3.53 -11.12
C ILE A 364 -6.62 2.83 -12.18
N ALA A 365 -5.30 3.00 -12.11
CA ALA A 365 -4.38 2.28 -12.99
C ALA A 365 -4.41 0.77 -12.67
N THR A 366 -4.46 -0.05 -13.71
CA THR A 366 -4.46 -1.52 -13.62
C THR A 366 -3.22 -2.15 -14.23
N SER A 367 -2.51 -1.42 -15.09
CA SER A 367 -1.26 -1.84 -15.70
C SER A 367 -0.49 -0.64 -16.23
N PHE A 368 0.83 -0.70 -16.15
CA PHE A 368 1.75 0.26 -16.75
C PHE A 368 2.71 -0.45 -17.71
N GLU A 369 3.07 0.17 -18.82
CA GLU A 369 4.16 -0.27 -19.66
C GLU A 369 5.25 0.80 -19.68
N PHE A 370 6.46 0.40 -19.24
CA PHE A 370 7.63 1.27 -19.19
C PHE A 370 8.70 0.76 -20.15
N GLU A 371 9.37 1.67 -20.81
CA GLU A 371 10.65 1.41 -21.44
C GLU A 371 11.74 1.70 -20.40
N VAL A 372 12.49 0.66 -20.02
CA VAL A 372 13.47 0.74 -18.94
C VAL A 372 14.89 0.95 -19.49
N ASP A 373 15.80 1.42 -18.62
CA ASP A 373 17.16 1.73 -19.01
C ASP A 373 18.10 0.54 -18.79
N GLU A 374 19.17 0.49 -19.59
CA GLU A 374 20.34 -0.33 -19.29
C GLU A 374 21.14 0.37 -18.20
N VAL A 375 21.17 -0.24 -17.02
CA VAL A 375 21.91 0.25 -15.86
C VAL A 375 22.68 -0.93 -15.28
N GLY A 376 23.98 -0.84 -15.30
CA GLY A 376 24.86 -1.85 -14.74
C GLY A 376 24.94 -1.76 -13.21
N GLU A 377 26.13 -2.04 -12.68
CA GLU A 377 26.43 -1.70 -11.29
C GLU A 377 26.54 -0.19 -11.11
N VAL A 378 26.04 0.30 -9.99
CA VAL A 378 26.08 1.69 -9.58
C VAL A 378 26.82 1.83 -8.26
N GLY A 379 27.45 2.96 -8.04
CA GLY A 379 27.93 3.32 -6.71
C GLY A 379 26.77 3.78 -5.84
N TRP A 380 26.49 3.04 -4.77
CA TRP A 380 25.52 3.41 -3.73
C TRP A 380 26.24 3.90 -2.49
N ALA A 381 25.89 5.08 -2.02
CA ALA A 381 26.53 5.69 -0.85
C ALA A 381 25.53 6.20 0.17
N GLN A 382 25.83 5.94 1.43
CA GLN A 382 25.23 6.55 2.61
C GLN A 382 26.35 7.17 3.43
N LEU A 383 26.36 8.52 3.54
CA LEU A 383 27.38 9.25 4.31
C LEU A 383 26.68 9.96 5.47
N VAL A 384 27.30 9.93 6.63
CA VAL A 384 26.88 10.68 7.81
C VAL A 384 27.95 11.71 8.16
N LEU A 385 27.56 12.97 8.15
CA LEU A 385 28.43 14.09 8.41
C LEU A 385 27.91 14.91 9.59
N LEU A 386 28.81 15.46 10.38
CA LEU A 386 28.50 16.34 11.52
C LEU A 386 28.93 17.77 11.15
N SER A 387 27.96 18.68 11.12
CA SER A 387 28.18 20.09 10.82
C SER A 387 27.85 20.97 12.03
N THR A 388 28.76 21.90 12.36
CA THR A 388 28.54 22.97 13.34
C THR A 388 27.97 24.24 12.70
N ASP A 389 27.94 24.31 11.35
CA ASP A 389 27.37 25.40 10.59
C ASP A 389 26.50 24.86 9.44
N ILE A 390 25.23 24.57 9.75
CA ILE A 390 24.29 24.01 8.77
C ILE A 390 23.99 24.98 7.62
N GLU A 391 24.06 26.29 7.83
CA GLU A 391 23.87 27.29 6.77
C GLU A 391 24.98 27.14 5.72
N GLN A 392 26.24 27.11 6.17
CA GLN A 392 27.39 26.91 5.28
C GLN A 392 27.30 25.56 4.55
N SER A 393 26.90 24.49 5.25
CA SER A 393 26.74 23.17 4.65
C SER A 393 25.66 23.16 3.56
N LEU A 394 24.51 23.81 3.76
CA LEU A 394 23.45 23.91 2.77
C LEU A 394 23.93 24.69 1.53
N ARG A 395 24.66 25.80 1.71
CA ARG A 395 25.23 26.57 0.61
C ARG A 395 26.22 25.74 -0.20
N ARG A 396 27.10 25.02 0.48
CA ARG A 396 28.10 24.18 -0.19
C ARG A 396 27.45 22.98 -0.89
N PHE A 397 26.41 22.38 -0.29
CA PHE A 397 25.65 21.32 -0.94
C PHE A 397 25.03 21.80 -2.26
N ALA A 398 24.47 22.99 -2.30
CA ALA A 398 23.90 23.55 -3.52
C ALA A 398 24.92 23.68 -4.64
N GLU A 399 26.10 24.20 -4.34
CA GLU A 399 27.20 24.36 -5.31
C GLU A 399 27.66 22.99 -5.86
N LEU A 400 27.88 22.04 -4.96
CA LEU A 400 28.36 20.70 -5.31
C LEU A 400 27.31 19.93 -6.12
N ALA A 401 26.06 19.90 -5.68
CA ALA A 401 25.00 19.17 -6.35
C ALA A 401 24.66 19.76 -7.73
N SER A 402 24.69 21.10 -7.87
CA SER A 402 24.44 21.77 -9.15
C SER A 402 25.58 21.54 -10.16
N SER A 403 26.82 21.45 -9.69
CA SER A 403 28.00 21.20 -10.54
C SER A 403 28.28 19.72 -10.77
N ALA A 404 27.62 18.83 -10.02
CA ALA A 404 27.83 17.39 -10.17
C ALA A 404 27.40 16.90 -11.56
N PRO A 405 28.17 15.98 -12.18
CA PRO A 405 27.77 15.32 -13.42
C PRO A 405 26.39 14.67 -13.33
N ARG A 406 25.76 14.41 -14.46
CA ARG A 406 24.41 13.83 -14.54
C ARG A 406 24.33 12.44 -13.93
N ASP A 407 25.42 11.67 -14.02
CA ASP A 407 25.55 10.34 -13.42
C ASP A 407 25.48 10.33 -11.88
N THR A 408 25.53 11.51 -11.24
CA THR A 408 25.61 11.66 -9.79
C THR A 408 24.35 12.33 -9.26
N THR A 409 23.55 11.58 -8.50
CA THR A 409 22.38 12.09 -7.78
C THR A 409 22.63 12.01 -6.28
N VAL A 410 22.46 13.12 -5.57
CA VAL A 410 22.65 13.20 -4.11
C VAL A 410 21.43 13.81 -3.44
N PHE A 411 20.92 13.15 -2.42
CA PHE A 411 19.89 13.67 -1.53
C PHE A 411 20.51 13.96 -0.16
N LEU A 412 20.19 15.14 0.38
CA LEU A 412 20.63 15.56 1.70
C LEU A 412 19.43 15.48 2.66
N VAL A 413 19.59 14.74 3.74
CA VAL A 413 18.62 14.66 4.85
C VAL A 413 19.25 15.20 6.13
N THR A 414 18.52 16.05 6.82
CA THR A 414 18.92 16.57 8.13
C THR A 414 17.68 16.87 8.99
N GLY A 415 17.88 17.32 10.20
CA GLY A 415 16.82 17.68 11.12
C GLY A 415 17.27 18.74 12.11
N GLN A 416 16.56 18.84 13.22
CA GLN A 416 16.90 19.80 14.28
C GLN A 416 18.32 19.56 14.80
N PRO A 417 19.19 20.60 14.88
CA PRO A 417 20.51 20.49 15.48
C PRO A 417 20.41 20.08 16.96
N ARG A 418 21.37 19.26 17.42
CA ARG A 418 21.50 18.86 18.83
C ARG A 418 22.80 19.39 19.38
N ALA A 419 22.74 20.10 20.49
CA ALA A 419 23.92 20.75 21.12
C ALA A 419 24.74 21.57 20.09
N GLY A 420 24.09 22.28 19.17
CA GLY A 420 24.75 23.11 18.18
C GLY A 420 25.28 22.34 16.95
N THR A 421 25.13 21.02 16.89
CA THR A 421 25.60 20.18 15.79
C THR A 421 24.43 19.61 15.02
N SER A 422 24.46 19.75 13.68
CA SER A 422 23.54 19.13 12.74
C SER A 422 24.13 17.81 12.23
N THR A 423 23.33 16.75 12.24
CA THR A 423 23.66 15.51 11.53
C THR A 423 23.14 15.62 10.11
N ILE A 424 24.01 15.51 9.14
CA ILE A 424 23.68 15.47 7.71
C ILE A 424 23.83 14.03 7.23
N GLN A 425 22.78 13.48 6.66
CA GLN A 425 22.83 12.20 5.97
C GLN A 425 22.75 12.46 4.46
N LEU A 426 23.68 11.91 3.71
CA LEU A 426 23.64 11.92 2.25
C LEU A 426 23.31 10.53 1.75
N PHE A 427 22.35 10.47 0.85
CA PHE A 427 22.02 9.29 0.07
C PHE A 427 22.38 9.59 -1.37
N ALA A 428 23.31 8.83 -1.94
CA ALA A 428 23.82 9.13 -3.28
C ALA A 428 23.88 7.87 -4.15
N VAL A 429 23.53 8.05 -5.41
CA VAL A 429 23.81 7.09 -6.48
C VAL A 429 24.72 7.77 -7.49
N VAL A 430 25.81 7.08 -7.81
CA VAL A 430 26.64 7.38 -8.98
C VAL A 430 26.40 6.26 -10.00
N ASP A 431 25.77 6.59 -11.10
CA ASP A 431 25.45 5.65 -12.18
C ASP A 431 26.68 5.44 -13.07
N ASN A 432 27.66 4.77 -12.49
CA ASN A 432 28.91 4.45 -13.11
C ASN A 432 29.51 3.17 -12.52
N PRO A 433 29.94 2.21 -13.35
CA PRO A 433 30.48 0.94 -12.86
C PRO A 433 31.93 1.01 -12.36
N ASP A 434 32.63 2.15 -12.53
CA ASP A 434 34.01 2.33 -12.09
C ASP A 434 34.07 2.85 -10.64
N PRO A 435 34.61 2.06 -9.68
CA PRO A 435 34.71 2.48 -8.28
C PRO A 435 35.51 3.76 -8.04
N ASP A 436 36.57 3.99 -8.82
CA ASP A 436 37.42 5.18 -8.68
C ASP A 436 36.64 6.44 -9.08
N THR A 437 35.85 6.36 -10.13
CA THR A 437 34.92 7.41 -10.54
C THR A 437 33.89 7.67 -9.45
N VAL A 438 33.30 6.62 -8.84
CA VAL A 438 32.34 6.76 -7.73
C VAL A 438 32.96 7.53 -6.57
N VAL A 439 34.16 7.16 -6.15
CA VAL A 439 34.89 7.86 -5.07
C VAL A 439 35.17 9.32 -5.46
N ALA A 440 35.64 9.58 -6.68
CA ALA A 440 35.92 10.93 -7.15
C ALA A 440 34.68 11.83 -7.18
N ARG A 441 33.49 11.28 -7.53
CA ARG A 441 32.22 12.00 -7.54
C ARG A 441 31.73 12.34 -6.12
N LEU A 442 31.96 11.47 -5.14
CA LEU A 442 31.45 11.61 -3.79
C LEU A 442 32.38 12.40 -2.85
N THR A 443 33.70 12.38 -3.11
CA THR A 443 34.69 13.04 -2.24
C THR A 443 34.40 14.52 -1.96
N PRO A 444 33.98 15.35 -2.94
CA PRO A 444 33.69 16.77 -2.68
C PRO A 444 32.59 16.98 -1.62
N PHE A 445 31.66 16.06 -1.48
CA PHE A 445 30.57 16.18 -0.52
C PHE A 445 31.01 15.99 0.94
N LEU A 446 32.23 15.51 1.18
CA LEU A 446 32.82 15.46 2.52
C LEU A 446 33.12 16.86 3.11
N GLU A 447 33.13 17.90 2.27
CA GLU A 447 33.28 19.30 2.72
C GLU A 447 32.06 19.83 3.50
N LEU A 448 30.94 19.11 3.49
CA LEU A 448 29.72 19.51 4.19
C LEU A 448 29.79 19.35 5.71
N GLY A 449 30.78 18.64 6.23
CA GLY A 449 30.96 18.42 7.67
C GLY A 449 32.00 17.36 7.99
N ALA A 450 32.25 17.11 9.26
CA ALA A 450 33.14 16.04 9.69
C ALA A 450 32.50 14.67 9.44
N LEU A 451 33.19 13.77 8.73
CA LEU A 451 32.70 12.41 8.45
C LEU A 451 32.57 11.61 9.76
N ALA A 452 31.36 11.16 10.06
CA ALA A 452 31.04 10.35 11.23
C ALA A 452 30.68 8.90 10.87
N GLY A 453 30.29 8.64 9.62
CA GLY A 453 29.98 7.30 9.14
C GLY A 453 29.88 7.27 7.63
N GLN A 454 30.21 6.12 7.03
CA GLN A 454 30.08 5.93 5.61
C GLN A 454 29.79 4.48 5.27
N GLN A 455 28.97 4.31 4.23
CA GLN A 455 28.82 3.07 3.49
C GLN A 455 28.87 3.43 2.01
N VAL A 456 29.81 2.87 1.28
CA VAL A 456 29.92 3.03 -0.18
C VAL A 456 30.13 1.65 -0.78
N VAL A 457 29.24 1.23 -1.67
CA VAL A 457 29.26 -0.11 -2.27
C VAL A 457 28.93 -0.03 -3.75
N MET A 458 29.55 -0.90 -4.53
CA MET A 458 29.14 -1.18 -5.90
C MET A 458 28.02 -2.23 -5.85
N THR A 459 26.91 -1.98 -6.53
CA THR A 459 25.75 -2.85 -6.47
C THR A 459 24.84 -2.65 -7.69
N PRO A 460 24.12 -3.68 -8.15
CA PRO A 460 22.98 -3.47 -9.03
C PRO A 460 21.95 -2.54 -8.37
N TYR A 461 21.16 -1.83 -9.17
CA TYR A 461 20.15 -0.91 -8.62
C TYR A 461 19.13 -1.58 -7.66
N SER A 462 18.94 -2.90 -7.77
CA SER A 462 18.17 -3.67 -6.78
C SER A 462 18.76 -3.62 -5.36
N GLY A 463 20.08 -3.51 -5.21
CA GLY A 463 20.70 -3.32 -3.91
C GLY A 463 20.40 -1.94 -3.30
N VAL A 464 20.24 -0.91 -4.11
CA VAL A 464 19.78 0.41 -3.68
C VAL A 464 18.33 0.33 -3.18
N MET A 465 17.43 -0.27 -3.99
CA MET A 465 16.00 -0.42 -3.64
C MET A 465 15.76 -1.47 -2.56
N GLY A 466 16.66 -2.44 -2.40
CA GLY A 466 16.60 -3.46 -1.36
C GLY A 466 16.75 -2.94 0.07
N ASN A 467 17.22 -1.71 0.23
CA ASN A 467 17.35 -1.02 1.51
C ASN A 467 15.98 -0.62 2.14
N ALA A 468 14.90 -1.27 1.73
CA ALA A 468 13.56 -1.08 2.27
C ALA A 468 13.23 -2.20 3.26
N ALA A 469 12.77 -1.85 4.46
CA ALA A 469 12.25 -2.81 5.41
C ALA A 469 11.00 -3.50 4.84
N ASP A 470 10.92 -4.81 5.01
CA ASP A 470 9.71 -5.55 4.65
C ASP A 470 8.56 -5.14 5.57
N VAL A 471 7.36 -5.04 5.01
CA VAL A 471 6.15 -4.77 5.78
C VAL A 471 5.81 -6.02 6.58
N GLY A 472 5.77 -5.90 7.90
CA GLY A 472 5.43 -7.02 8.77
C GLY A 472 4.00 -7.54 8.54
N PRO A 473 3.65 -8.69 9.10
CA PRO A 473 2.36 -9.35 8.88
C PRO A 473 1.15 -8.52 9.32
N ASN A 474 1.35 -7.59 10.25
CA ASN A 474 0.32 -6.63 10.67
C ASN A 474 0.18 -5.42 9.72
N GLY A 475 0.92 -5.39 8.61
CA GLY A 475 0.91 -4.28 7.67
C GLY A 475 1.49 -2.99 8.25
N HIS A 476 1.19 -1.88 7.61
CA HIS A 476 1.53 -0.55 8.10
C HIS A 476 0.65 -0.16 9.28
N GLN A 477 1.25 0.45 10.31
CA GLN A 477 0.54 0.82 11.55
C GLN A 477 0.30 2.34 11.69
N GLY A 478 0.74 3.15 10.74
CA GLY A 478 0.72 4.60 10.82
C GLY A 478 1.77 5.11 11.82
N PHE A 479 2.89 5.64 11.34
CA PHE A 479 3.96 6.07 12.21
C PHE A 479 4.07 7.60 12.27
N GLY A 480 3.76 8.16 13.44
CA GLY A 480 4.03 9.57 13.77
C GLY A 480 3.10 10.61 13.13
N GLU A 481 2.26 10.24 12.20
CA GLU A 481 1.30 11.13 11.50
C GLU A 481 1.85 12.53 11.19
N PRO A 482 3.01 12.66 10.49
CA PRO A 482 3.68 13.93 10.29
C PRO A 482 2.83 14.90 9.49
N ASN A 483 3.00 16.18 9.78
CA ASN A 483 2.66 17.23 8.83
C ASN A 483 3.87 17.45 7.92
N SER A 484 3.66 17.40 6.62
CA SER A 484 4.70 17.55 5.61
C SER A 484 4.39 18.73 4.69
N ARG A 485 5.43 19.46 4.33
CA ARG A 485 5.42 20.51 3.32
C ARG A 485 6.43 20.20 2.26
N SER A 486 6.07 20.52 1.04
CA SER A 486 6.89 20.27 -0.13
C SER A 486 7.06 21.54 -0.95
N ALA A 487 8.20 21.69 -1.58
CA ALA A 487 8.46 22.78 -2.50
C ALA A 487 9.46 22.40 -3.59
N PHE A 488 9.45 23.15 -4.69
CA PHE A 488 10.53 23.18 -5.66
C PHE A 488 11.32 24.48 -5.50
N LEU A 489 12.65 24.37 -5.60
CA LEU A 489 13.58 25.48 -5.54
C LEU A 489 14.26 25.64 -6.89
N PRO A 490 14.12 26.77 -7.58
CA PRO A 490 14.87 27.07 -8.80
C PRO A 490 16.38 26.99 -8.57
N THR A 491 16.81 27.51 -7.43
CA THR A 491 18.18 27.45 -6.94
C THR A 491 18.18 27.55 -5.42
N LEU A 492 19.26 27.14 -4.80
CA LEU A 492 19.46 27.31 -3.36
C LEU A 492 20.37 28.52 -3.12
N THR A 493 19.74 29.67 -2.86
CA THR A 493 20.45 30.94 -2.63
C THR A 493 21.03 31.02 -1.21
N PRO A 494 22.00 31.92 -0.96
CA PRO A 494 22.47 32.19 0.43
C PRO A 494 21.36 32.58 1.37
N GLU A 495 20.36 33.35 0.91
CA GLU A 495 19.19 33.77 1.69
C GLU A 495 18.34 32.57 2.08
N PHE A 496 18.06 31.66 1.14
CA PHE A 496 17.36 30.42 1.44
C PHE A 496 18.13 29.58 2.48
N ALA A 497 19.44 29.42 2.32
CA ALA A 497 20.26 28.62 3.26
C ALA A 497 20.19 29.18 4.69
N ARG A 498 20.23 30.52 4.85
CA ARG A 498 20.07 31.20 6.13
C ARG A 498 18.67 30.94 6.71
N ASP A 499 17.62 31.11 5.92
CA ASP A 499 16.22 30.97 6.36
C ASP A 499 15.91 29.50 6.72
N ALA A 500 16.42 28.53 5.93
CA ALA A 500 16.34 27.11 6.21
C ALA A 500 17.10 26.72 7.50
N ALA A 501 18.30 27.28 7.72
CA ALA A 501 19.05 27.07 8.94
C ALA A 501 18.32 27.62 10.17
N ALA A 502 17.62 28.78 10.04
CA ALA A 502 16.77 29.33 11.09
C ALA A 502 15.58 28.41 11.38
N MET A 503 14.92 27.89 10.33
CA MET A 503 13.83 26.90 10.45
C MET A 503 14.30 25.65 11.19
N LEU A 504 15.43 25.07 10.83
CA LEU A 504 15.98 23.87 11.49
C LEU A 504 16.29 24.11 12.97
N ARG A 505 16.84 25.27 13.32
CA ARG A 505 17.12 25.66 14.71
C ARG A 505 15.87 25.92 15.53
N SER A 506 14.73 26.22 14.92
CA SER A 506 13.47 26.54 15.62
C SER A 506 12.85 25.37 16.38
N GLY A 507 13.21 24.11 16.01
CA GLY A 507 12.58 22.91 16.52
C GLY A 507 11.18 22.62 15.96
N GLY A 508 10.73 23.39 14.96
CA GLY A 508 9.46 23.18 14.27
C GLY A 508 9.50 22.03 13.25
N VAL A 509 10.72 21.62 12.84
CA VAL A 509 10.99 20.62 11.81
C VAL A 509 11.96 19.58 12.37
N TYR A 510 11.62 18.30 12.25
CA TYR A 510 12.47 17.19 12.65
C TYR A 510 13.08 16.42 11.46
N PHE A 511 12.50 16.60 10.27
CA PHE A 511 12.98 16.03 9.01
C PHE A 511 13.00 17.11 7.94
N PHE A 512 14.13 17.25 7.29
CA PHE A 512 14.35 18.18 6.18
C PHE A 512 15.17 17.47 5.12
N GLU A 513 14.66 17.46 3.90
CA GLU A 513 15.30 16.77 2.77
C GLU A 513 15.40 17.68 1.56
N LEU A 514 16.58 17.72 0.97
CA LEU A 514 16.82 18.30 -0.35
C LEU A 514 17.20 17.20 -1.33
N ARG A 515 16.45 17.09 -2.42
CA ARG A 515 16.71 16.18 -3.52
C ARG A 515 17.27 16.97 -4.70
N ALA A 516 18.49 16.67 -5.12
CA ALA A 516 19.07 17.27 -6.32
C ALA A 516 18.28 16.86 -7.56
N MET A 517 17.89 17.84 -8.36
CA MET A 517 17.18 17.71 -9.63
C MET A 517 18.07 18.15 -10.80
N GLY A 518 17.49 18.51 -11.93
CA GLY A 518 18.22 18.88 -13.16
C GLY A 518 18.61 17.65 -13.99
N GLY A 519 19.63 17.78 -14.83
CA GLY A 519 20.02 16.70 -15.76
C GLY A 519 18.85 16.30 -16.68
N ALA A 520 18.63 14.99 -16.85
CA ALA A 520 17.59 14.44 -17.73
C ALA A 520 16.15 14.87 -17.36
N ILE A 521 15.91 15.26 -16.12
CA ILE A 521 14.61 15.82 -15.71
C ILE A 521 14.30 17.09 -16.52
N ALA A 522 15.31 17.94 -16.74
CA ALA A 522 15.17 19.20 -17.44
C ALA A 522 15.21 19.07 -18.98
N ASP A 523 15.62 17.92 -19.52
CA ASP A 523 15.61 17.66 -20.96
C ASP A 523 14.20 17.50 -21.52
N VAL A 524 13.24 17.12 -20.68
CA VAL A 524 11.83 16.96 -21.06
C VAL A 524 11.15 18.33 -21.06
N ALA A 525 10.57 18.71 -22.22
CA ALA A 525 9.92 19.99 -22.36
C ALA A 525 8.74 20.18 -21.38
N PRO A 526 8.57 21.38 -20.79
CA PRO A 526 7.37 21.69 -20.05
C PRO A 526 6.13 21.49 -20.92
N GLY A 527 5.13 20.77 -20.40
CA GLY A 527 3.88 20.47 -21.13
C GLY A 527 3.82 19.08 -21.79
N GLU A 528 4.92 18.32 -21.86
CA GLU A 528 4.91 16.92 -22.30
C GLU A 528 4.12 16.00 -21.34
N ALA A 529 3.95 16.42 -20.10
CA ALA A 529 3.16 15.77 -19.08
C ALA A 529 2.44 16.83 -18.23
N SER A 530 1.47 16.44 -17.42
CA SER A 530 0.83 17.35 -16.46
C SER A 530 1.77 17.77 -15.33
N PHE A 531 2.79 16.97 -15.02
CA PHE A 531 3.90 17.39 -14.16
C PHE A 531 4.77 18.42 -14.88
N SER A 532 4.75 19.66 -14.41
CA SER A 532 5.33 20.82 -15.12
C SER A 532 6.68 21.29 -14.57
N HIS A 533 7.06 20.88 -13.35
CA HIS A 533 8.24 21.38 -12.65
C HIS A 533 9.52 20.63 -13.11
N ARG A 534 10.05 21.03 -14.27
CA ARG A 534 11.21 20.38 -14.90
C ARG A 534 12.53 21.10 -14.65
N THR A 535 12.48 22.40 -14.42
CA THR A 535 13.66 23.27 -14.31
C THR A 535 14.19 23.51 -12.89
N PRO A 536 13.44 23.28 -11.79
CA PRO A 536 13.99 23.49 -10.46
C PRO A 536 15.25 22.64 -10.22
N ALA A 537 16.21 23.23 -9.48
CA ALA A 537 17.45 22.56 -9.13
C ALA A 537 17.27 21.58 -7.96
N PHE A 538 16.28 21.82 -7.10
CA PHE A 538 16.03 20.99 -5.93
C PHE A 538 14.54 20.81 -5.67
N GLN A 539 14.20 19.64 -5.14
CA GLN A 539 12.94 19.39 -4.44
C GLN A 539 13.21 19.39 -2.93
N LEU A 540 12.40 20.12 -2.19
CA LEU A 540 12.45 20.24 -0.74
C LEU A 540 11.28 19.54 -0.08
N THR A 541 11.55 18.78 0.99
CA THR A 541 10.53 18.24 1.90
C THR A 541 10.89 18.61 3.34
N ALA A 542 9.93 19.10 4.11
CA ALA A 542 10.09 19.33 5.54
C ALA A 542 8.91 18.73 6.32
N MET A 543 9.21 18.02 7.42
CA MET A 543 8.18 17.41 8.27
C MET A 543 8.27 17.91 9.71
N GLY A 544 7.09 18.20 10.27
CA GLY A 544 6.93 18.59 11.68
C GLY A 544 5.75 17.85 12.32
N GLN A 545 5.76 17.74 13.64
CA GLN A 545 4.67 17.08 14.37
C GLN A 545 3.43 17.97 14.51
N ASN A 546 3.62 19.30 14.57
CA ASN A 546 2.55 20.27 14.76
C ASN A 546 2.39 21.14 13.52
N ASN A 547 1.20 21.12 12.94
CA ASN A 547 0.89 21.84 11.69
C ASN A 547 1.07 23.37 11.83
N GLN A 548 0.65 23.95 12.95
CA GLN A 548 0.75 25.40 13.17
C GLN A 548 2.22 25.84 13.30
N ARG A 549 3.03 25.10 14.06
CA ARG A 549 4.46 25.35 14.18
C ARG A 549 5.19 25.19 12.87
N LEU A 550 4.88 24.11 12.13
CA LEU A 550 5.46 23.88 10.80
C LEU A 550 5.13 25.04 9.86
N ASN A 551 3.86 25.45 9.77
CA ASN A 551 3.45 26.56 8.91
C ASN A 551 4.15 27.88 9.28
N ALA A 552 4.28 28.18 10.57
CA ALA A 552 4.94 29.40 11.03
C ALA A 552 6.42 29.49 10.60
N VAL A 553 7.14 28.36 10.57
CA VAL A 553 8.55 28.32 10.15
C VAL A 553 8.72 28.08 8.65
N TRP A 554 7.68 27.58 7.96
CA TRP A 554 7.66 27.37 6.51
C TRP A 554 7.33 28.63 5.72
N GLU A 555 6.45 29.48 6.25
CA GLU A 555 5.98 30.66 5.57
C GLU A 555 7.08 31.63 5.13
N PRO A 556 8.13 31.92 5.94
CA PRO A 556 9.24 32.77 5.52
C PRO A 556 10.03 32.23 4.31
N LEU A 557 9.98 30.88 4.07
CA LEU A 557 10.71 30.26 2.98
C LEU A 557 9.93 30.31 1.65
N ARG A 558 8.60 30.58 1.68
CA ARG A 558 7.75 30.55 0.46
C ARG A 558 8.23 31.45 -0.66
N GLN A 559 8.87 32.55 -0.36
CA GLN A 559 9.43 33.47 -1.35
C GLN A 559 10.49 32.84 -2.25
N HIS A 560 11.06 31.70 -1.86
CA HIS A 560 12.09 30.97 -2.61
C HIS A 560 11.52 29.86 -3.49
N PHE A 561 10.21 29.58 -3.42
CA PHE A 561 9.61 28.40 -4.02
C PHE A 561 9.02 28.69 -5.40
N ASP A 562 9.16 27.71 -6.28
CA ASP A 562 8.56 27.66 -7.62
C ASP A 562 7.69 26.38 -7.76
N GLY A 563 6.66 26.31 -6.90
CA GLY A 563 5.74 25.19 -6.89
C GLY A 563 6.01 24.14 -5.81
N LEU A 564 5.27 23.02 -5.88
CA LEU A 564 5.36 21.94 -4.91
C LEU A 564 5.21 20.55 -5.55
N TYR A 565 5.70 19.52 -4.86
CA TYR A 565 5.55 18.12 -5.21
C TYR A 565 4.46 17.46 -4.37
N LEU A 566 3.32 17.12 -4.97
CA LEU A 566 2.14 16.61 -4.27
C LEU A 566 2.39 15.34 -3.45
N SER A 567 3.35 14.50 -3.85
CA SER A 567 3.65 13.25 -3.15
C SER A 567 4.12 13.45 -1.71
N PHE A 568 4.72 14.61 -1.42
CA PHE A 568 5.24 14.96 -0.10
C PHE A 568 4.44 16.05 0.62
N GLU A 569 3.29 16.45 0.09
CA GLU A 569 2.44 17.48 0.69
C GLU A 569 1.30 16.85 1.51
N THR A 570 1.00 17.42 2.68
CA THR A 570 -0.13 17.02 3.51
C THR A 570 -1.20 18.10 3.65
N ASP A 571 -0.89 19.34 3.29
CA ASP A 571 -1.88 20.41 3.20
C ASP A 571 -2.72 20.22 1.93
N ARG A 572 -4.00 19.91 2.12
CA ARG A 572 -4.97 19.64 1.06
C ARG A 572 -5.83 20.84 0.71
N SER A 573 -5.43 22.04 1.16
CA SER A 573 -6.16 23.25 0.80
C SER A 573 -6.15 23.45 -0.73
N PRO A 574 -7.23 23.97 -1.32
CA PRO A 574 -7.35 24.13 -2.78
C PRO A 574 -6.24 25.00 -3.39
N GLU A 575 -5.67 25.91 -2.62
CA GLU A 575 -4.57 26.79 -3.03
C GLU A 575 -3.32 26.00 -3.40
N ARG A 576 -3.09 24.83 -2.75
CA ARG A 576 -1.94 23.97 -3.05
C ARG A 576 -1.97 23.40 -4.47
N LEU A 577 -3.14 23.31 -5.10
CA LEU A 577 -3.23 22.90 -6.50
C LEU A 577 -2.60 23.90 -7.46
N LEU A 578 -2.66 25.20 -7.16
CA LEU A 578 -2.01 26.24 -7.98
C LEU A 578 -0.48 26.21 -7.83
N ASP A 579 0.01 25.83 -6.66
CA ASP A 579 1.45 25.63 -6.45
C ASP A 579 1.95 24.34 -7.16
N ALA A 580 1.08 23.29 -7.25
CA ALA A 580 1.42 22.05 -7.91
C ALA A 580 1.28 22.10 -9.43
N PHE A 581 0.29 22.81 -9.92
CA PHE A 581 -0.04 22.91 -11.34
C PHE A 581 -0.16 24.37 -11.76
N PRO A 582 0.71 24.90 -12.61
CA PRO A 582 0.56 26.23 -13.18
C PRO A 582 -0.83 26.43 -13.78
N ALA A 583 -1.37 27.64 -13.71
CA ALA A 583 -2.75 27.94 -14.07
C ALA A 583 -3.22 27.35 -15.43
N PRO A 584 -2.44 27.41 -16.52
CA PRO A 584 -2.85 26.81 -17.80
C PRO A 584 -2.95 25.28 -17.72
N VAL A 585 -2.06 24.63 -16.95
CA VAL A 585 -2.07 23.18 -16.74
C VAL A 585 -3.28 22.77 -15.92
N LEU A 586 -3.56 23.48 -14.83
CA LEU A 586 -4.71 23.21 -13.97
C LEU A 586 -6.03 23.35 -14.73
N GLU A 587 -6.18 24.36 -15.59
CA GLU A 587 -7.39 24.55 -16.40
C GLU A 587 -7.58 23.41 -17.42
N ARG A 588 -6.50 22.96 -18.06
CA ARG A 588 -6.55 21.77 -18.93
C ARG A 588 -6.92 20.52 -18.14
N LEU A 589 -6.38 20.34 -16.94
CA LEU A 589 -6.73 19.22 -16.05
C LEU A 589 -8.21 19.27 -15.62
N ARG A 590 -8.78 20.46 -15.33
CA ARG A 590 -10.21 20.61 -15.02
C ARG A 590 -11.09 20.19 -16.19
N THR A 591 -10.73 20.62 -17.40
CA THR A 591 -11.45 20.23 -18.63
C THR A 591 -11.45 18.71 -18.81
N LEU A 592 -10.30 18.06 -18.58
CA LEU A 592 -10.20 16.60 -18.67
C LEU A 592 -10.93 15.91 -17.51
N LYS A 593 -10.87 16.47 -16.29
CA LYS A 593 -11.62 15.96 -15.14
C LYS A 593 -13.12 15.99 -15.42
N HIS A 594 -13.65 17.08 -15.98
CA HIS A 594 -15.04 17.17 -16.39
C HIS A 594 -15.44 16.09 -17.40
N ARG A 595 -14.52 15.74 -18.32
CA ARG A 595 -14.75 14.69 -19.32
C ARG A 595 -14.72 13.27 -18.75
N TYR A 596 -13.75 12.95 -17.86
CA TYR A 596 -13.47 11.59 -17.43
C TYR A 596 -14.04 11.24 -16.05
N ASP A 597 -14.30 12.24 -15.21
CA ASP A 597 -14.91 12.08 -13.90
C ASP A 597 -15.81 13.31 -13.56
N PRO A 598 -16.89 13.52 -14.34
CA PRO A 598 -17.78 14.67 -14.16
C PRO A 598 -18.45 14.69 -12.80
N ASP A 599 -18.65 13.53 -12.24
CA ASP A 599 -19.26 13.33 -10.92
C ASP A 599 -18.28 13.50 -9.75
N ASN A 600 -17.00 13.74 -10.05
CA ASN A 600 -15.93 13.90 -9.06
C ASN A 600 -15.85 12.73 -8.06
N LEU A 601 -15.85 11.51 -8.55
CA LEU A 601 -15.70 10.31 -7.73
C LEU A 601 -14.32 10.27 -7.05
N PHE A 602 -13.25 10.59 -7.81
CA PHE A 602 -11.88 10.65 -7.31
C PHE A 602 -11.58 12.05 -6.76
N ARG A 603 -12.12 12.36 -5.56
CA ARG A 603 -12.04 13.69 -4.94
C ARG A 603 -11.20 13.73 -3.65
N ASP A 604 -10.73 12.58 -3.17
CA ASP A 604 -10.11 12.51 -1.85
C ASP A 604 -8.58 12.64 -1.87
N ASN A 605 -7.99 12.93 -3.06
CA ASN A 605 -6.54 13.03 -3.25
C ASN A 605 -6.14 14.23 -4.11
N PHE A 606 -5.93 15.42 -3.50
CA PHE A 606 -5.69 16.70 -4.21
C PHE A 606 -6.67 16.85 -5.37
N ALA A 607 -7.95 16.87 -5.00
CA ALA A 607 -9.04 16.83 -5.95
C ALA A 607 -9.04 18.04 -6.86
N ILE A 608 -8.93 17.77 -8.15
CA ILE A 608 -9.18 18.78 -9.18
C ILE A 608 -10.69 18.83 -9.37
N ASP A 609 -11.31 19.99 -9.04
CA ASP A 609 -12.75 20.19 -9.24
C ASP A 609 -13.07 20.19 -10.74
N PRO A 610 -14.00 19.33 -11.21
CA PRO A 610 -14.41 19.29 -12.62
C PRO A 610 -15.15 20.55 -13.09
N ARG A 611 -15.63 21.40 -12.17
CA ARG A 611 -16.28 22.66 -12.52
C ARG A 611 -15.27 23.66 -13.03
N THR A 612 -15.62 24.40 -14.07
CA THR A 612 -14.80 25.49 -14.57
C THR A 612 -14.76 26.63 -13.54
N THR A 613 -13.73 27.47 -13.62
CA THR A 613 -13.60 28.65 -12.72
C THR A 613 -14.83 29.55 -12.74
N LYS A 614 -15.52 29.63 -13.87
CA LYS A 614 -16.77 30.40 -14.02
C LYS A 614 -17.96 29.78 -13.30
N GLU A 615 -18.07 28.45 -13.33
CA GLU A 615 -19.15 27.68 -12.67
C GLU A 615 -18.91 27.54 -11.16
N ALA A 616 -17.68 27.62 -10.71
CA ALA A 616 -17.34 27.55 -9.29
C ALA A 616 -17.55 28.91 -8.56
N GLN A 617 -17.66 30.02 -9.31
CA GLN A 617 -17.89 31.35 -8.78
C GLN A 617 -19.37 31.76 -8.85
N ALA A 618 -20.22 31.01 -9.54
CA ALA A 618 -21.67 31.17 -9.60
C ALA A 618 -22.38 30.28 -8.58
#